data_0a1de532239d6444e10009daf19df15c
#
_entry.id   0a1de532239d6444e10009daf19df15c
#
_cell.length_a   1.000
_cell.length_b   1.000
_cell.length_c   1.000
_cell.angle_alpha   90.00
_cell.angle_beta   90.00
_cell.angle_gamma   90.00
#
_symmetry.space_group_name_H-M   'P 1'
#
loop_
_entity.id
_entity.type
_entity.pdbx_description
1 polymer ?
#
loop_
_entity_poly.entity_id
_entity_poly.type
_entity_poly.pdbx_seq_one_letter_code
_entity_poly.pdbx_strand_id
1 'polypeptide(L)'
;MYKRQKELGVKDLSLEINSIGCPECRAEYHKALRQYFESRKDELCDTCKDRLERNPMRILDCKSPVCSEIAKGAPVVLDYLCDDCKEHFEKVKSYLNALNIEFTVNPKIVRGLDYYTKTVFEFVSNAIGAQGTVCGGGRYDGLIEELGGQKTPSLGFGLGIERLMLLMEAQGCEFPKQSVPDLFIVSMGEKATLKAVEIANDMREEGFTCLYDVNGRGLRAQMKYANKLGAKYTVVLGEDEVQSGIAKLKNMESGEETEIAIPTFVSGFYSISLEKELDDLTINGEEFDFKSLFGVENKD
;
A
#
# COMPACT_ATOMS: atom_id res chain seq x y z
N MET A 1 5.00 5.54 11.28
CA MET A 1 4.07 4.40 11.10
C MET A 1 2.76 4.63 11.85
N TYR A 2 2.76 4.74 13.17
CA TYR A 2 1.56 4.95 14.01
C TYR A 2 0.64 6.11 13.55
N LYS A 3 1.20 7.28 13.22
CA LYS A 3 0.42 8.42 12.69
C LYS A 3 -0.24 8.12 11.35
N ARG A 4 0.49 7.46 10.42
CA ARG A 4 -0.04 7.13 9.09
C ARG A 4 -1.20 6.16 9.14
N GLN A 5 -1.17 5.19 10.02
CA GLN A 5 -2.27 4.24 10.21
C GLN A 5 -3.53 4.96 10.73
N LYS A 6 -3.36 5.92 11.64
CA LYS A 6 -4.48 6.79 12.09
C LYS A 6 -5.04 7.66 10.96
N GLU A 7 -4.19 8.23 10.12
CA GLU A 7 -4.60 9.03 8.95
C GLU A 7 -5.42 8.19 7.94
N LEU A 8 -5.15 6.90 7.82
CA LEU A 8 -5.92 5.95 7.02
C LEU A 8 -7.24 5.49 7.68
N GLY A 9 -7.57 6.02 8.85
CA GLY A 9 -8.77 5.64 9.58
C GLY A 9 -8.70 4.29 10.29
N VAL A 10 -7.53 3.63 10.29
CA VAL A 10 -7.35 2.33 10.96
C VAL A 10 -7.35 2.51 12.46
N LYS A 11 -8.20 1.75 13.13
CA LYS A 11 -8.38 1.70 14.59
C LYS A 11 -7.90 0.35 15.13
N ASP A 12 -7.87 0.20 16.46
CA ASP A 12 -7.59 -1.08 17.15
C ASP A 12 -6.27 -1.75 16.72
N LEU A 13 -5.24 -0.92 16.51
CA LEU A 13 -3.87 -1.38 16.33
C LEU A 13 -3.11 -1.29 17.64
N SER A 14 -2.62 -2.42 18.10
CA SER A 14 -1.72 -2.52 19.26
C SER A 14 -0.27 -2.45 18.79
N LEU A 15 0.52 -1.58 19.42
CA LEU A 15 1.96 -1.62 19.29
C LEU A 15 2.51 -2.59 20.33
N GLU A 16 3.08 -3.68 19.89
CA GLU A 16 3.78 -4.63 20.74
C GLU A 16 5.28 -4.45 20.56
N ILE A 17 6.03 -4.39 21.68
CA ILE A 17 7.47 -4.21 21.68
C ILE A 17 8.15 -5.30 22.51
N ASN A 18 9.38 -5.64 22.13
CA ASN A 18 10.23 -6.53 22.90
C ASN A 18 11.70 -6.12 22.77
N SER A 19 12.54 -6.60 23.65
CA SER A 19 13.98 -6.58 23.48
C SER A 19 14.49 -8.00 23.34
N ILE A 20 15.18 -8.29 22.25
CA ILE A 20 15.86 -9.58 22.03
C ILE A 20 17.33 -9.55 22.45
N GLY A 21 17.78 -8.46 23.07
CA GLY A 21 19.12 -8.28 23.55
C GLY A 21 20.20 -8.10 22.47
N CYS A 22 21.41 -7.94 22.90
CA CYS A 22 22.61 -7.99 22.06
C CYS A 22 23.04 -9.46 21.82
N PRO A 23 24.06 -9.72 20.99
CA PRO A 23 24.55 -11.08 20.76
C PRO A 23 24.94 -11.83 22.05
N GLU A 24 25.51 -11.15 23.03
CA GLU A 24 25.88 -11.72 24.32
C GLU A 24 24.66 -12.15 25.13
N CYS A 25 23.66 -11.27 25.27
CA CYS A 25 22.39 -11.60 25.92
C CYS A 25 21.71 -12.81 25.25
N ARG A 26 21.74 -12.87 23.91
CA ARG A 26 21.16 -13.99 23.17
C ARG A 26 21.88 -15.30 23.38
N ALA A 27 23.22 -15.26 23.51
CA ALA A 27 23.99 -16.47 23.76
C ALA A 27 23.56 -17.16 25.06
N GLU A 28 23.40 -16.38 26.12
CA GLU A 28 22.96 -16.89 27.43
C GLU A 28 21.48 -17.34 27.38
N TYR A 29 20.63 -16.55 26.74
CA TYR A 29 19.22 -16.90 26.57
C TYR A 29 19.01 -18.16 25.73
N HIS A 30 19.79 -18.35 24.66
CA HIS A 30 19.77 -19.59 23.85
C HIS A 30 20.16 -20.82 24.64
N LYS A 31 21.15 -20.72 25.57
CA LYS A 31 21.48 -21.83 26.45
C LYS A 31 20.30 -22.22 27.33
N ALA A 32 19.66 -21.23 27.94
CA ALA A 32 18.50 -21.47 28.80
C ALA A 32 17.32 -22.05 28.01
N LEU A 33 17.02 -21.54 26.81
CA LEU A 33 15.98 -22.09 25.95
C LEU A 33 16.27 -23.52 25.50
N ARG A 34 17.51 -23.82 25.10
CA ARG A 34 17.91 -25.19 24.74
C ARG A 34 17.72 -26.13 25.91
N GLN A 35 18.19 -25.78 27.08
CA GLN A 35 18.03 -26.60 28.28
C GLN A 35 16.53 -26.87 28.59
N TYR A 36 15.70 -25.84 28.45
CA TYR A 36 14.27 -25.97 28.69
C TYR A 36 13.56 -26.87 27.65
N PHE A 37 13.81 -26.68 26.35
CA PHE A 37 13.16 -27.46 25.32
C PHE A 37 13.75 -28.84 25.11
N GLU A 38 15.05 -29.08 25.44
CA GLU A 38 15.65 -30.40 25.34
C GLU A 38 14.96 -31.40 26.27
N SER A 39 14.55 -30.96 27.46
CA SER A 39 13.79 -31.80 28.41
C SER A 39 12.44 -32.23 27.91
N ARG A 40 11.92 -31.58 26.81
CA ARG A 40 10.62 -31.82 26.21
C ARG A 40 10.71 -32.08 24.70
N LYS A 41 11.89 -32.47 24.21
CA LYS A 41 12.19 -32.59 22.78
C LYS A 41 11.23 -33.56 22.06
N ASP A 42 10.87 -34.64 22.71
CA ASP A 42 10.00 -35.67 22.14
C ASP A 42 8.57 -35.18 21.90
N GLU A 43 8.10 -34.18 22.66
CA GLU A 43 6.79 -33.56 22.54
C GLU A 43 6.72 -32.50 21.42
N LEU A 44 7.88 -32.02 20.95
CA LEU A 44 7.94 -30.97 19.92
C LEU A 44 7.60 -31.52 18.54
N CYS A 45 6.97 -30.71 17.72
CA CYS A 45 6.79 -31.04 16.29
C CYS A 45 8.14 -31.07 15.56
N ASP A 46 8.24 -31.77 14.43
CA ASP A 46 9.49 -31.99 13.69
C ASP A 46 10.19 -30.68 13.32
N THR A 47 9.43 -29.66 12.90
CA THR A 47 9.98 -28.32 12.64
C THR A 47 10.61 -27.70 13.89
N CYS A 48 10.06 -27.92 15.07
CA CYS A 48 10.60 -27.39 16.31
C CYS A 48 11.80 -28.18 16.82
N LYS A 49 11.89 -29.46 16.54
CA LYS A 49 13.11 -30.25 16.76
C LYS A 49 14.28 -29.70 15.96
N ASP A 50 14.07 -29.37 14.69
CA ASP A 50 15.06 -28.70 13.85
C ASP A 50 15.44 -27.30 14.37
N ARG A 51 14.44 -26.52 14.81
CA ARG A 51 14.64 -25.18 15.36
C ARG A 51 15.44 -25.21 16.66
N LEU A 52 15.28 -26.23 17.46
CA LEU A 52 16.02 -26.40 18.71
C LEU A 52 17.53 -26.41 18.49
N GLU A 53 17.98 -27.02 17.40
CA GLU A 53 19.40 -27.07 17.03
C GLU A 53 19.90 -25.73 16.42
N ARG A 54 19.10 -25.12 15.55
CA ARG A 54 19.50 -23.95 14.77
C ARG A 54 19.22 -22.63 15.50
N ASN A 55 17.97 -22.43 15.91
CA ASN A 55 17.52 -21.18 16.56
C ASN A 55 16.33 -21.48 17.48
N PRO A 56 16.58 -21.78 18.76
CA PRO A 56 15.53 -22.17 19.71
C PRO A 56 14.50 -21.08 19.97
N MET A 57 14.83 -19.79 19.77
CA MET A 57 13.87 -18.70 19.91
C MET A 57 12.68 -18.86 18.95
N ARG A 58 12.86 -19.47 17.79
CA ARG A 58 11.77 -19.67 16.81
C ARG A 58 10.74 -20.73 17.22
N ILE A 59 11.01 -21.48 18.28
CA ILE A 59 10.03 -22.39 18.88
C ILE A 59 8.92 -21.59 19.56
N LEU A 60 9.24 -20.42 20.11
CA LEU A 60 8.28 -19.51 20.78
C LEU A 60 7.15 -19.02 19.86
N ASP A 61 7.39 -18.96 18.55
CA ASP A 61 6.41 -18.57 17.54
C ASP A 61 5.83 -19.78 16.77
N CYS A 62 5.89 -20.96 17.35
CA CYS A 62 5.31 -22.14 16.69
C CYS A 62 3.78 -22.12 16.73
N LYS A 63 3.17 -22.41 15.60
CA LYS A 63 1.68 -22.44 15.47
C LYS A 63 1.07 -23.79 15.89
N SER A 64 1.90 -24.82 16.14
CA SER A 64 1.43 -26.09 16.70
C SER A 64 0.85 -25.88 18.10
N PRO A 65 -0.37 -26.34 18.41
CA PRO A 65 -0.95 -26.18 19.75
C PRO A 65 -0.07 -26.74 20.86
N VAL A 66 0.55 -27.91 20.64
CA VAL A 66 1.45 -28.57 21.63
C VAL A 66 2.68 -27.71 21.86
N CYS A 67 3.39 -27.32 20.81
CA CYS A 67 4.59 -26.49 20.95
C CYS A 67 4.29 -25.11 21.57
N SER A 68 3.14 -24.52 21.20
CA SER A 68 2.67 -23.25 21.76
C SER A 68 2.38 -23.35 23.26
N GLU A 69 1.81 -24.47 23.71
CA GLU A 69 1.56 -24.73 25.14
C GLU A 69 2.87 -24.90 25.91
N ILE A 70 3.80 -25.70 25.39
CA ILE A 70 5.14 -25.87 25.96
C ILE A 70 5.86 -24.52 26.05
N ALA A 71 5.78 -23.69 25.02
CA ALA A 71 6.44 -22.38 24.96
C ALA A 71 5.91 -21.37 25.98
N LYS A 72 4.73 -21.58 26.58
CA LYS A 72 4.22 -20.69 27.65
C LYS A 72 5.07 -20.70 28.91
N GLY A 73 5.71 -21.82 29.22
CA GLY A 73 6.59 -21.96 30.39
C GLY A 73 8.08 -21.71 30.09
N ALA A 74 8.42 -21.30 28.87
CA ALA A 74 9.81 -21.08 28.50
C ALA A 74 10.39 -19.84 29.17
N PRO A 75 11.72 -19.79 29.41
CA PRO A 75 12.40 -18.61 29.88
C PRO A 75 12.09 -17.37 29.04
N VAL A 76 12.05 -16.19 29.68
CA VAL A 76 11.76 -14.91 29.01
C VAL A 76 13.04 -14.17 28.72
N VAL A 77 13.22 -13.70 27.47
CA VAL A 77 14.46 -13.01 27.04
C VAL A 77 14.80 -11.79 27.89
N LEU A 78 13.80 -11.11 28.44
CA LEU A 78 13.98 -9.90 29.25
C LEU A 78 14.76 -10.15 30.55
N ASP A 79 14.73 -11.39 31.06
CA ASP A 79 15.50 -11.79 32.28
C ASP A 79 16.98 -12.00 32.01
N TYR A 80 17.38 -12.13 30.73
CA TYR A 80 18.74 -12.37 30.27
C TYR A 80 19.40 -11.14 29.63
N LEU A 81 18.78 -9.97 29.73
CA LEU A 81 19.36 -8.74 29.20
C LEU A 81 20.52 -8.27 30.07
N CYS A 82 21.61 -7.85 29.44
CA CYS A 82 22.66 -7.09 30.11
C CYS A 82 22.18 -5.69 30.49
N ASP A 83 22.92 -4.99 31.34
CA ASP A 83 22.52 -3.67 31.83
C ASP A 83 22.33 -2.64 30.69
N ASP A 84 23.22 -2.64 29.68
CA ASP A 84 23.11 -1.78 28.52
C ASP A 84 21.82 -2.04 27.73
N CYS A 85 21.43 -3.31 27.57
CA CYS A 85 20.21 -3.66 26.85
C CYS A 85 18.96 -3.33 27.67
N LYS A 86 19.01 -3.49 29.00
CA LYS A 86 17.92 -3.06 29.90
C LYS A 86 17.74 -1.55 29.86
N GLU A 87 18.83 -0.79 30.03
CA GLU A 87 18.81 0.67 29.97
C GLU A 87 18.26 1.18 28.62
N HIS A 88 18.75 0.59 27.53
CA HIS A 88 18.24 0.93 26.19
C HIS A 88 16.74 0.69 26.07
N PHE A 89 16.25 -0.45 26.55
CA PHE A 89 14.83 -0.79 26.45
C PHE A 89 13.95 0.12 27.32
N GLU A 90 14.41 0.46 28.53
CA GLU A 90 13.75 1.43 29.39
C GLU A 90 13.66 2.83 28.74
N LYS A 91 14.74 3.28 28.08
CA LYS A 91 14.74 4.54 27.32
C LYS A 91 13.73 4.51 26.17
N VAL A 92 13.60 3.40 25.44
CA VAL A 92 12.58 3.26 24.38
C VAL A 92 11.18 3.41 24.96
N LYS A 93 10.90 2.73 26.09
CA LYS A 93 9.59 2.82 26.76
C LYS A 93 9.31 4.25 27.25
N SER A 94 10.30 4.93 27.80
CA SER A 94 10.13 6.32 28.25
C SER A 94 9.84 7.29 27.09
N TYR A 95 10.49 7.11 25.93
CA TYR A 95 10.19 7.92 24.74
C TYR A 95 8.79 7.66 24.19
N LEU A 96 8.34 6.40 24.15
CA LEU A 96 6.98 6.08 23.73
C LEU A 96 5.94 6.72 24.65
N ASN A 97 6.17 6.66 25.97
CA ASN A 97 5.30 7.30 26.95
C ASN A 97 5.29 8.84 26.78
N ALA A 98 6.45 9.46 26.58
CA ALA A 98 6.55 10.91 26.34
C ALA A 98 5.82 11.36 25.05
N LEU A 99 5.70 10.47 24.08
CA LEU A 99 4.94 10.69 22.83
C LEU A 99 3.46 10.29 22.94
N ASN A 100 3.01 9.83 24.11
CA ASN A 100 1.66 9.30 24.32
C ASN A 100 1.30 8.16 23.35
N ILE A 101 2.29 7.29 23.04
CA ILE A 101 2.10 6.11 22.23
C ILE A 101 1.91 4.91 23.16
N GLU A 102 0.70 4.37 23.18
CA GLU A 102 0.39 3.15 23.92
C GLU A 102 1.12 1.96 23.34
N PHE A 103 1.67 1.12 24.19
CA PHE A 103 2.38 -0.10 23.79
C PHE A 103 2.21 -1.22 24.82
N THR A 104 2.39 -2.44 24.37
CA THR A 104 2.46 -3.63 25.23
C THR A 104 3.84 -4.28 25.10
N VAL A 105 4.44 -4.63 26.21
CA VAL A 105 5.66 -5.45 26.19
C VAL A 105 5.27 -6.90 26.00
N ASN A 106 5.62 -7.47 24.83
CA ASN A 106 5.37 -8.86 24.50
C ASN A 106 6.67 -9.65 24.32
N PRO A 107 7.12 -10.39 25.34
CA PRO A 107 8.38 -11.13 25.29
C PRO A 107 8.37 -12.30 24.29
N LYS A 108 7.21 -12.64 23.71
CA LYS A 108 7.09 -13.69 22.71
C LYS A 108 7.38 -13.22 21.28
N ILE A 109 7.53 -11.90 21.07
CA ILE A 109 7.92 -11.40 19.75
C ILE A 109 9.34 -11.86 19.45
N VAL A 110 9.44 -12.72 18.43
CA VAL A 110 10.67 -13.13 17.79
C VAL A 110 10.59 -12.81 16.31
N ARG A 111 11.70 -12.35 15.73
CA ARG A 111 11.74 -11.99 14.32
C ARG A 111 12.26 -13.15 13.48
N GLY A 112 11.80 -13.18 12.22
CA GLY A 112 12.17 -14.23 11.27
C GLY A 112 13.62 -14.19 10.77
N LEU A 113 14.36 -13.12 11.08
CA LEU A 113 15.72 -12.87 10.60
C LEU A 113 16.67 -12.66 11.78
N ASP A 114 17.86 -13.20 11.69
CA ASP A 114 18.81 -13.29 12.82
C ASP A 114 19.62 -12.00 13.04
N TYR A 115 19.58 -11.06 12.09
CA TYR A 115 20.31 -9.79 12.17
C TYR A 115 19.74 -8.79 13.18
N TYR A 116 18.50 -8.98 13.65
CA TYR A 116 17.92 -8.07 14.64
C TYR A 116 18.67 -8.08 15.96
N THR A 117 18.74 -6.91 16.59
CA THR A 117 19.36 -6.69 17.91
C THR A 117 18.49 -5.77 18.76
N LYS A 118 18.59 -5.87 20.09
CA LYS A 118 17.91 -4.98 21.03
C LYS A 118 16.40 -4.91 20.76
N THR A 119 15.86 -3.76 20.38
CA THR A 119 14.41 -3.55 20.26
C THR A 119 13.84 -4.11 18.97
N VAL A 120 12.77 -4.89 19.10
CA VAL A 120 11.88 -5.34 18.02
C VAL A 120 10.46 -4.93 18.32
N PHE A 121 9.64 -4.78 17.29
CA PHE A 121 8.25 -4.35 17.44
C PHE A 121 7.34 -4.93 16.36
N GLU A 122 6.05 -4.99 16.69
CA GLU A 122 4.98 -5.34 15.76
C GLU A 122 3.76 -4.44 15.99
N PHE A 123 3.09 -4.08 14.90
CA PHE A 123 1.74 -3.52 14.93
C PHE A 123 0.76 -4.64 14.62
N VAL A 124 -0.09 -4.94 15.60
CA VAL A 124 -0.98 -6.09 15.57
C VAL A 124 -2.43 -5.64 15.65
N SER A 125 -3.30 -6.28 14.87
CA SER A 125 -4.74 -6.13 14.97
C SER A 125 -5.41 -7.48 15.06
N ASN A 126 -6.45 -7.59 15.88
CA ASN A 126 -7.26 -8.80 15.99
C ASN A 126 -8.35 -8.89 14.90
N ALA A 127 -8.59 -7.82 14.14
CA ALA A 127 -9.67 -7.75 13.16
C ALA A 127 -9.44 -8.64 11.91
N ILE A 128 -8.19 -9.03 11.63
CA ILE A 128 -7.82 -9.86 10.47
C ILE A 128 -7.39 -11.28 10.85
N GLY A 129 -7.81 -11.76 12.02
CA GLY A 129 -7.62 -13.14 12.46
C GLY A 129 -6.18 -13.49 12.86
N ALA A 130 -5.78 -14.76 12.64
CA ALA A 130 -4.51 -15.32 13.14
C ALA A 130 -3.23 -14.69 12.56
N GLN A 131 -3.32 -13.85 11.54
CA GLN A 131 -2.20 -13.14 10.93
C GLN A 131 -2.25 -11.64 11.24
N GLY A 132 -2.56 -11.29 12.47
CA GLY A 132 -2.80 -9.91 12.92
C GLY A 132 -1.64 -8.93 12.75
N THR A 133 -0.40 -9.38 12.53
CA THR A 133 0.75 -8.48 12.35
C THR A 133 0.71 -7.79 10.99
N VAL A 134 0.40 -6.50 10.98
CA VAL A 134 0.34 -5.65 9.77
C VAL A 134 1.71 -5.08 9.43
N CYS A 135 2.47 -4.70 10.44
CA CYS A 135 3.81 -4.13 10.30
C CYS A 135 4.71 -4.68 11.41
N GLY A 136 5.94 -4.95 11.08
CA GLY A 136 6.91 -5.39 12.08
C GLY A 136 8.33 -5.05 11.70
N GLY A 137 9.16 -4.79 12.70
CA GLY A 137 10.52 -4.37 12.49
C GLY A 137 11.37 -4.43 13.75
N GLY A 138 12.49 -3.76 13.71
CA GLY A 138 13.38 -3.67 14.84
C GLY A 138 14.73 -3.07 14.48
N ARG A 139 15.61 -3.08 15.44
CA ARG A 139 16.98 -2.60 15.34
C ARG A 139 17.91 -3.71 14.83
N TYR A 140 18.94 -3.36 14.07
CA TYR A 140 19.93 -4.32 13.52
C TYR A 140 21.31 -3.65 13.38
N ASP A 141 22.01 -3.54 14.52
CA ASP A 141 23.26 -2.78 14.63
C ASP A 141 24.46 -3.42 13.91
N GLY A 142 24.44 -4.74 13.66
CA GLY A 142 25.54 -5.47 13.04
C GLY A 142 25.42 -5.63 11.52
N LEU A 143 24.24 -5.42 10.93
CA LEU A 143 23.99 -5.80 9.54
C LEU A 143 24.85 -5.05 8.53
N ILE A 144 25.05 -3.74 8.71
CA ILE A 144 25.86 -2.94 7.79
C ILE A 144 27.32 -3.38 7.82
N GLU A 145 27.85 -3.72 9.00
CA GLU A 145 29.21 -4.23 9.18
C GLU A 145 29.36 -5.62 8.52
N GLU A 146 28.40 -6.53 8.70
CA GLU A 146 28.37 -7.84 8.03
C GLU A 146 28.38 -7.73 6.50
N LEU A 147 27.78 -6.67 5.95
CA LEU A 147 27.76 -6.38 4.52
C LEU A 147 28.99 -5.61 4.02
N GLY A 148 30.01 -5.42 4.87
CA GLY A 148 31.27 -4.75 4.53
C GLY A 148 31.27 -3.23 4.68
N GLY A 149 30.23 -2.66 5.30
CA GLY A 149 30.15 -1.23 5.61
C GLY A 149 30.76 -0.89 6.97
N GLN A 150 30.72 0.40 7.32
CA GLN A 150 31.12 0.84 8.65
C GLN A 150 30.10 0.43 9.70
N LYS A 151 30.53 0.18 10.93
CA LYS A 151 29.66 -0.14 12.06
C LYS A 151 28.66 1.01 12.29
N THR A 152 27.43 0.80 11.87
CA THR A 152 26.38 1.81 11.90
C THR A 152 25.11 1.23 12.50
N PRO A 153 24.62 1.77 13.63
CA PRO A 153 23.35 1.37 14.18
C PRO A 153 22.20 1.66 13.19
N SER A 154 21.35 0.68 12.98
CA SER A 154 20.26 0.80 12.01
C SER A 154 18.97 0.22 12.54
N LEU A 155 17.87 0.68 12.00
CA LEU A 155 16.55 0.15 12.26
C LEU A 155 15.71 0.16 10.97
N GLY A 156 14.75 -0.73 10.91
CA GLY A 156 13.83 -0.78 9.79
C GLY A 156 12.59 -1.59 10.10
N PHE A 157 11.67 -1.57 9.16
CA PHE A 157 10.42 -2.33 9.27
C PHE A 157 9.92 -2.77 7.89
N GLY A 158 9.11 -3.83 7.90
CA GLY A 158 8.30 -4.24 6.76
C GLY A 158 6.82 -4.04 7.05
N LEU A 159 6.08 -3.55 6.06
CA LEU A 159 4.64 -3.39 6.10
C LEU A 159 4.00 -4.26 5.02
N GLY A 160 3.03 -5.10 5.39
CA GLY A 160 2.21 -5.82 4.44
C GLY A 160 1.10 -4.92 3.90
N ILE A 161 1.23 -4.43 2.65
CA ILE A 161 0.24 -3.53 2.05
C ILE A 161 -1.10 -4.23 1.93
N GLU A 162 -1.13 -5.48 1.46
CA GLU A 162 -2.34 -6.28 1.33
C GLU A 162 -3.01 -6.52 2.69
N ARG A 163 -2.22 -6.76 3.74
CA ARG A 163 -2.76 -6.90 5.11
C ARG A 163 -3.34 -5.60 5.63
N LEU A 164 -2.71 -4.48 5.34
CA LEU A 164 -3.24 -3.16 5.70
C LEU A 164 -4.57 -2.91 4.98
N MET A 165 -4.66 -3.21 3.69
CA MET A 165 -5.90 -3.09 2.91
C MET A 165 -7.01 -3.98 3.47
N LEU A 166 -6.72 -5.26 3.74
CA LEU A 166 -7.68 -6.18 4.37
C LEU A 166 -8.16 -5.66 5.73
N LEU A 167 -7.27 -5.06 6.52
CA LEU A 167 -7.64 -4.46 7.79
C LEU A 167 -8.53 -3.24 7.61
N MET A 168 -8.21 -2.37 6.64
CA MET A 168 -9.04 -1.21 6.29
C MET A 168 -10.44 -1.64 5.84
N GLU A 169 -10.55 -2.66 4.99
CA GLU A 169 -11.83 -3.25 4.56
C GLU A 169 -12.62 -3.81 5.75
N ALA A 170 -11.96 -4.61 6.61
CA ALA A 170 -12.59 -5.20 7.79
C ALA A 170 -13.12 -4.15 8.79
N GLN A 171 -12.51 -2.97 8.82
CA GLN A 171 -12.89 -1.85 9.70
C GLN A 171 -13.80 -0.83 9.01
N GLY A 172 -14.17 -1.03 7.74
CA GLY A 172 -15.01 -0.10 6.98
C GLY A 172 -14.36 1.26 6.72
N CYS A 173 -13.02 1.29 6.60
CA CYS A 173 -12.32 2.51 6.23
C CYS A 173 -12.65 2.93 4.79
N GLU A 174 -12.72 4.23 4.54
CA GLU A 174 -12.93 4.74 3.19
C GLU A 174 -11.68 4.57 2.34
N PHE A 175 -11.87 4.00 1.16
CA PHE A 175 -10.84 3.99 0.12
C PHE A 175 -11.06 5.16 -0.84
N PRO A 176 -9.99 5.78 -1.35
CA PRO A 176 -10.13 6.76 -2.40
C PRO A 176 -10.91 6.15 -3.56
N LYS A 177 -11.90 6.86 -4.05
CA LYS A 177 -12.58 6.45 -5.29
C LYS A 177 -11.55 6.33 -6.39
N GLN A 178 -11.57 5.22 -7.14
CA GLN A 178 -10.75 5.12 -8.35
C GLN A 178 -11.09 6.32 -9.25
N SER A 179 -10.06 7.03 -9.70
CA SER A 179 -10.25 8.07 -10.71
C SER A 179 -10.77 7.39 -11.97
N VAL A 180 -11.92 7.82 -12.43
CA VAL A 180 -12.42 7.39 -13.73
C VAL A 180 -11.59 8.04 -14.84
N PRO A 181 -11.34 7.36 -15.96
CA PRO A 181 -10.63 7.97 -17.08
C PRO A 181 -11.40 9.18 -17.63
N ASP A 182 -10.71 10.29 -17.82
CA ASP A 182 -11.28 11.45 -18.50
C ASP A 182 -11.55 11.11 -19.96
N LEU A 183 -10.62 10.36 -20.60
CA LEU A 183 -10.72 9.93 -21.98
C LEU A 183 -10.32 8.46 -22.12
N PHE A 184 -11.09 7.70 -22.91
CA PHE A 184 -10.68 6.41 -23.43
C PHE A 184 -10.62 6.45 -24.96
N ILE A 185 -9.43 6.21 -25.53
CA ILE A 185 -9.22 6.20 -26.97
C ILE A 185 -9.43 4.77 -27.50
N VAL A 186 -10.40 4.62 -28.37
CA VAL A 186 -10.66 3.40 -29.12
C VAL A 186 -9.92 3.47 -30.43
N SER A 187 -9.05 2.51 -30.74
CA SER A 187 -8.24 2.54 -31.96
C SER A 187 -8.42 1.28 -32.78
N MET A 188 -8.44 1.43 -34.12
CA MET A 188 -8.55 0.35 -35.09
C MET A 188 -7.49 0.49 -36.18
N GLY A 189 -6.57 -0.49 -36.20
CA GLY A 189 -5.41 -0.49 -37.11
C GLY A 189 -4.14 0.14 -36.51
N GLU A 190 -3.01 -0.16 -37.13
CA GLU A 190 -1.68 0.20 -36.58
C GLU A 190 -1.47 1.72 -36.51
N LYS A 191 -1.84 2.45 -37.59
CA LYS A 191 -1.70 3.91 -37.63
C LYS A 191 -2.56 4.61 -36.60
N ALA A 192 -3.82 4.15 -36.44
CA ALA A 192 -4.73 4.69 -35.44
C ALA A 192 -4.24 4.39 -34.01
N THR A 193 -3.67 3.20 -33.78
CA THR A 193 -3.09 2.87 -32.48
C THR A 193 -1.86 3.72 -32.13
N LEU A 194 -1.00 3.98 -33.13
CA LEU A 194 0.13 4.89 -32.95
C LEU A 194 -0.35 6.31 -32.56
N LYS A 195 -1.36 6.81 -33.29
CA LYS A 195 -1.94 8.12 -33.00
C LYS A 195 -2.62 8.15 -31.60
N ALA A 196 -3.26 7.06 -31.19
CA ALA A 196 -3.84 6.94 -29.86
C ALA A 196 -2.77 7.02 -28.75
N VAL A 197 -1.59 6.43 -28.97
CA VAL A 197 -0.44 6.53 -28.04
C VAL A 197 0.05 7.96 -27.92
N GLU A 198 0.20 8.68 -29.05
CA GLU A 198 0.62 10.09 -29.06
C GLU A 198 -0.38 10.96 -28.28
N ILE A 199 -1.67 10.91 -28.63
CA ILE A 199 -2.71 11.67 -27.94
C ILE A 199 -2.76 11.32 -26.44
N ALA A 200 -2.67 10.03 -26.11
CA ALA A 200 -2.72 9.64 -24.70
C ALA A 200 -1.52 10.15 -23.90
N ASN A 201 -0.34 10.24 -24.52
CA ASN A 201 0.82 10.86 -23.90
C ASN A 201 0.59 12.36 -23.64
N ASP A 202 0.20 13.09 -24.66
CA ASP A 202 -0.02 14.53 -24.60
C ASP A 202 -1.12 14.88 -23.56
N MET A 203 -2.20 14.11 -23.53
CA MET A 203 -3.28 14.27 -22.52
C MET A 203 -2.75 14.05 -21.09
N ARG A 204 -1.88 13.07 -20.90
CA ARG A 204 -1.29 12.77 -19.57
C ARG A 204 -0.30 13.83 -19.12
N GLU A 205 0.44 14.44 -20.03
CA GLU A 205 1.33 15.58 -19.74
C GLU A 205 0.55 16.78 -19.21
N GLU A 206 -0.67 16.97 -19.69
CA GLU A 206 -1.61 17.99 -19.19
C GLU A 206 -2.43 17.57 -17.96
N GLY A 207 -2.13 16.39 -17.40
CA GLY A 207 -2.73 15.92 -16.15
C GLY A 207 -4.03 15.14 -16.26
N PHE A 208 -4.53 14.86 -17.48
CA PHE A 208 -5.72 14.05 -17.71
C PHE A 208 -5.44 12.55 -17.55
N THR A 209 -6.42 11.83 -17.05
CA THR A 209 -6.37 10.35 -17.03
C THR A 209 -6.85 9.82 -18.37
N CYS A 210 -5.92 9.54 -19.28
CA CYS A 210 -6.21 9.03 -20.62
C CYS A 210 -5.76 7.58 -20.77
N LEU A 211 -6.65 6.73 -21.28
CA LEU A 211 -6.40 5.32 -21.55
C LEU A 211 -6.69 4.96 -23.00
N TYR A 212 -6.06 3.89 -23.50
CA TYR A 212 -6.33 3.29 -24.80
C TYR A 212 -6.20 1.77 -24.70
N ASP A 213 -6.67 1.04 -25.73
CA ASP A 213 -6.59 -0.43 -25.71
C ASP A 213 -5.17 -0.93 -26.03
N VAL A 214 -4.62 -1.71 -25.12
CA VAL A 214 -3.30 -2.35 -25.25
C VAL A 214 -3.39 -3.84 -25.62
N ASN A 215 -4.60 -4.39 -25.69
CA ASN A 215 -4.82 -5.83 -25.90
C ASN A 215 -5.26 -6.16 -27.33
N GLY A 216 -5.35 -5.20 -28.24
CA GLY A 216 -5.79 -5.40 -29.62
C GLY A 216 -7.26 -5.84 -29.75
N ARG A 217 -8.12 -5.40 -28.84
CA ARG A 217 -9.55 -5.74 -28.86
C ARG A 217 -10.25 -5.09 -30.05
N GLY A 218 -11.29 -5.76 -30.56
CA GLY A 218 -12.15 -5.12 -31.58
C GLY A 218 -12.97 -3.96 -31.02
N LEU A 219 -13.44 -3.04 -31.89
CA LEU A 219 -14.16 -1.80 -31.57
C LEU A 219 -15.22 -1.97 -30.47
N ARG A 220 -16.14 -2.94 -30.65
CA ARG A 220 -17.23 -3.18 -29.70
C ARG A 220 -16.73 -3.57 -28.30
N ALA A 221 -15.64 -4.33 -28.23
CA ALA A 221 -15.05 -4.75 -26.96
C ALA A 221 -14.33 -3.61 -26.26
N GLN A 222 -13.65 -2.72 -27.02
CA GLN A 222 -13.02 -1.51 -26.48
C GLN A 222 -14.06 -0.56 -25.92
N MET A 223 -15.17 -0.28 -26.64
CA MET A 223 -16.26 0.57 -26.18
C MET A 223 -16.92 0.00 -24.91
N LYS A 224 -17.16 -1.32 -24.87
CA LYS A 224 -17.68 -1.98 -23.65
C LYS A 224 -16.73 -1.82 -22.48
N TYR A 225 -15.44 -1.86 -22.73
CA TYR A 225 -14.42 -1.71 -21.69
C TYR A 225 -14.34 -0.26 -21.21
N ALA A 226 -14.38 0.74 -22.10
CA ALA A 226 -14.48 2.16 -21.75
C ALA A 226 -15.67 2.44 -20.83
N ASN A 227 -16.84 1.89 -21.18
CA ASN A 227 -18.05 2.01 -20.37
C ASN A 227 -17.90 1.32 -19.00
N LYS A 228 -17.28 0.14 -18.95
CA LYS A 228 -17.00 -0.57 -17.68
C LYS A 228 -16.07 0.23 -16.75
N LEU A 229 -15.11 0.97 -17.31
CA LEU A 229 -14.20 1.84 -16.57
C LEU A 229 -14.86 3.14 -16.12
N GLY A 230 -16.04 3.47 -16.64
CA GLY A 230 -16.73 4.73 -16.39
C GLY A 230 -16.04 5.93 -17.05
N ALA A 231 -15.35 5.73 -18.17
CA ALA A 231 -14.70 6.83 -18.88
C ALA A 231 -15.70 7.96 -19.17
N LYS A 232 -15.30 9.22 -18.89
CA LYS A 232 -16.15 10.39 -19.13
C LYS A 232 -16.38 10.61 -20.62
N TYR A 233 -15.31 10.50 -21.41
CA TYR A 233 -15.33 10.67 -22.85
C TYR A 233 -14.69 9.47 -23.55
N THR A 234 -15.14 9.23 -24.79
CA THR A 234 -14.50 8.29 -25.72
C THR A 234 -14.27 8.94 -27.06
N VAL A 235 -13.21 8.57 -27.73
CA VAL A 235 -12.96 8.91 -29.14
C VAL A 235 -12.61 7.64 -29.90
N VAL A 236 -13.15 7.50 -31.10
CA VAL A 236 -12.83 6.39 -32.01
C VAL A 236 -11.88 6.91 -33.06
N LEU A 237 -10.74 6.22 -33.21
CA LEU A 237 -9.74 6.48 -34.21
C LEU A 237 -9.62 5.27 -35.14
N GLY A 238 -9.97 5.45 -36.39
CA GLY A 238 -9.69 4.57 -37.51
C GLY A 238 -8.70 5.21 -38.47
N GLU A 239 -8.47 4.59 -39.60
CA GLU A 239 -7.61 5.16 -40.64
C GLU A 239 -8.19 6.44 -41.25
N ASP A 240 -9.52 6.51 -41.40
CA ASP A 240 -10.23 7.66 -41.95
C ASP A 240 -10.08 8.90 -41.03
N GLU A 241 -10.24 8.74 -39.73
CA GLU A 241 -10.06 9.83 -38.75
C GLU A 241 -8.62 10.33 -38.72
N VAL A 242 -7.67 9.41 -38.75
CA VAL A 242 -6.23 9.78 -38.81
C VAL A 242 -5.90 10.52 -40.09
N GLN A 243 -6.50 10.13 -41.23
CA GLN A 243 -6.25 10.75 -42.54
C GLN A 243 -6.94 12.09 -42.69
N SER A 244 -8.20 12.22 -42.22
CA SER A 244 -8.97 13.48 -42.26
C SER A 244 -8.47 14.50 -41.21
N GLY A 245 -7.83 14.02 -40.15
CA GLY A 245 -7.42 14.85 -39.02
C GLY A 245 -8.56 15.27 -38.10
N ILE A 246 -9.75 14.69 -38.25
CA ILE A 246 -10.95 14.99 -37.47
C ILE A 246 -11.49 13.69 -36.86
N ALA A 247 -11.84 13.71 -35.60
CA ALA A 247 -12.48 12.61 -34.90
C ALA A 247 -13.75 13.09 -34.17
N LYS A 248 -14.57 12.14 -33.71
CA LYS A 248 -15.74 12.43 -32.89
C LYS A 248 -15.47 12.08 -31.43
N LEU A 249 -15.48 13.09 -30.60
CA LEU A 249 -15.40 12.94 -29.15
C LEU A 249 -16.83 12.70 -28.64
N LYS A 250 -17.06 11.57 -27.99
CA LYS A 250 -18.34 11.21 -27.41
C LYS A 250 -18.31 11.38 -25.89
N ASN A 251 -19.25 12.15 -25.38
CA ASN A 251 -19.57 12.18 -23.97
C ASN A 251 -20.33 10.91 -23.60
N MET A 252 -19.81 10.16 -22.63
CA MET A 252 -20.37 8.85 -22.26
C MET A 252 -21.62 8.94 -21.38
N GLU A 253 -21.87 10.07 -20.75
CA GLU A 253 -23.02 10.31 -19.91
C GLU A 253 -24.24 10.81 -20.77
N SER A 254 -24.04 11.90 -21.52
CA SER A 254 -25.10 12.47 -22.38
C SER A 254 -25.30 11.72 -23.70
N GLY A 255 -24.25 11.01 -24.17
CA GLY A 255 -24.22 10.39 -25.49
C GLY A 255 -23.95 11.36 -26.63
N GLU A 256 -23.75 12.63 -26.35
CA GLU A 256 -23.48 13.68 -27.35
C GLU A 256 -22.12 13.47 -28.01
N GLU A 257 -22.04 13.74 -29.29
CA GLU A 257 -20.82 13.65 -30.10
C GLU A 257 -20.43 15.02 -30.64
N THR A 258 -19.21 15.45 -30.39
CA THR A 258 -18.62 16.71 -30.85
C THR A 258 -17.42 16.44 -31.72
N GLU A 259 -17.27 17.14 -32.84
CA GLU A 259 -16.10 17.03 -33.69
C GLU A 259 -14.87 17.65 -33.00
N ILE A 260 -13.73 16.96 -33.07
CA ILE A 260 -12.48 17.42 -32.51
C ILE A 260 -11.35 17.23 -33.53
N ALA A 261 -10.52 18.25 -33.68
CA ALA A 261 -9.36 18.19 -34.54
C ALA A 261 -8.20 17.41 -33.89
N ILE A 262 -7.71 16.37 -34.55
CA ILE A 262 -6.62 15.53 -34.04
C ILE A 262 -5.32 16.32 -33.82
N PRO A 263 -4.89 17.26 -34.70
CA PRO A 263 -3.64 18.01 -34.49
C PRO A 263 -3.66 18.93 -33.24
N THR A 264 -4.84 19.34 -32.81
CA THR A 264 -5.03 20.20 -31.60
C THR A 264 -5.93 19.51 -30.57
N PHE A 265 -5.81 18.20 -30.48
CA PHE A 265 -6.74 17.38 -29.69
C PHE A 265 -6.81 17.81 -28.22
N VAL A 266 -5.67 18.02 -27.58
CA VAL A 266 -5.61 18.38 -26.15
C VAL A 266 -6.30 19.71 -25.86
N SER A 267 -6.02 20.73 -26.65
CA SER A 267 -6.66 22.04 -26.47
C SER A 267 -8.16 22.01 -26.78
N GLY A 268 -8.56 21.24 -27.82
CA GLY A 268 -9.97 21.02 -28.12
C GLY A 268 -10.70 20.27 -27.01
N PHE A 269 -10.08 19.22 -26.48
CA PHE A 269 -10.63 18.46 -25.36
C PHE A 269 -10.79 19.33 -24.11
N TYR A 270 -9.77 20.16 -23.82
CA TYR A 270 -9.81 21.07 -22.69
C TYR A 270 -10.98 22.06 -22.79
N SER A 271 -11.20 22.65 -23.97
CA SER A 271 -12.31 23.57 -24.19
C SER A 271 -13.66 22.90 -24.00
N ILE A 272 -13.86 21.70 -24.58
CA ILE A 272 -15.13 20.95 -24.50
C ILE A 272 -15.41 20.50 -23.05
N SER A 273 -14.39 20.01 -22.35
CA SER A 273 -14.55 19.55 -20.95
C SER A 273 -14.81 20.70 -20.00
N LEU A 274 -14.15 21.86 -20.19
CA LEU A 274 -14.31 23.04 -19.36
C LEU A 274 -15.68 23.70 -19.57
N GLU A 275 -16.14 23.85 -20.83
CA GLU A 275 -17.48 24.37 -21.10
C GLU A 275 -18.55 23.58 -20.36
N LYS A 276 -18.45 22.26 -20.37
CA LYS A 276 -19.43 21.41 -19.66
C LYS A 276 -19.32 21.53 -18.14
N GLU A 277 -18.12 21.55 -17.57
CA GLU A 277 -17.95 21.75 -16.13
C GLU A 277 -18.49 23.12 -15.67
N LEU A 278 -18.40 24.13 -16.53
CA LEU A 278 -18.96 25.48 -16.28
C LEU A 278 -20.51 25.50 -16.39
N ASP A 279 -21.06 24.78 -17.35
CA ASP A 279 -22.53 24.67 -17.51
C ASP A 279 -23.18 23.90 -16.34
N ASP A 280 -22.45 22.97 -15.72
CA ASP A 280 -22.89 22.22 -14.54
C ASP A 280 -22.70 22.98 -13.21
N LEU A 281 -22.05 24.17 -13.21
CA LEU A 281 -21.86 24.98 -12.02
C LEU A 281 -23.14 25.74 -11.63
N THR A 282 -23.77 25.30 -10.54
CA THR A 282 -24.82 26.07 -9.86
C THR A 282 -24.20 26.95 -8.77
N ILE A 283 -24.36 28.25 -8.88
CA ILE A 283 -23.99 29.22 -7.84
C ILE A 283 -25.25 29.66 -7.09
N ASN A 284 -25.29 29.42 -5.77
CA ASN A 284 -26.42 29.77 -4.90
C ASN A 284 -27.79 29.13 -5.28
N GLY A 285 -27.74 27.93 -5.94
CA GLY A 285 -28.97 27.22 -6.34
C GLY A 285 -29.63 27.71 -7.65
N GLU A 286 -28.97 28.60 -8.37
CA GLU A 286 -29.35 29.02 -9.73
C GLU A 286 -28.29 28.57 -10.73
N GLU A 287 -28.69 28.14 -11.93
CA GLU A 287 -27.78 27.83 -13.03
C GLU A 287 -27.01 29.11 -13.40
N PHE A 288 -25.68 29.03 -13.38
CA PHE A 288 -24.82 30.16 -13.67
C PHE A 288 -24.50 30.20 -15.17
N ASP A 289 -25.12 31.11 -15.91
CA ASP A 289 -24.82 31.33 -17.33
C ASP A 289 -23.50 32.11 -17.51
N PHE A 290 -22.40 31.36 -17.67
CA PHE A 290 -21.06 31.92 -17.89
C PHE A 290 -20.94 32.65 -19.23
N LYS A 291 -21.76 32.30 -20.25
CA LYS A 291 -21.73 32.93 -21.57
C LYS A 291 -22.22 34.38 -21.51
N SER A 292 -23.15 34.67 -20.59
CA SER A 292 -23.61 36.03 -20.37
C SER A 292 -22.55 36.99 -19.84
N LEU A 293 -21.54 36.48 -19.11
CA LEU A 293 -20.43 37.28 -18.56
C LEU A 293 -19.42 37.73 -19.62
N PHE A 294 -19.29 37.01 -20.72
CA PHE A 294 -18.34 37.31 -21.79
C PHE A 294 -18.98 37.91 -23.03
N GLY A 295 -20.26 38.27 -22.99
CA GLY A 295 -20.96 38.98 -24.06
C GLY A 295 -21.07 38.20 -25.38
N VAL A 296 -21.10 36.86 -25.30
CA VAL A 296 -21.34 36.00 -26.47
C VAL A 296 -22.85 35.92 -26.66
N GLU A 297 -23.43 36.90 -27.38
CA GLU A 297 -24.81 36.82 -27.83
C GLU A 297 -24.96 35.68 -28.85
N ASN A 298 -25.91 34.78 -28.61
CA ASN A 298 -26.36 33.84 -29.62
C ASN A 298 -26.92 34.65 -30.80
N LYS A 299 -26.23 34.65 -31.92
CA LYS A 299 -26.84 35.06 -33.19
C LYS A 299 -27.59 33.85 -33.72
N ASP A 300 -28.94 33.97 -33.65
CA ASP A 300 -29.91 33.12 -34.38
C ASP A 300 -29.57 33.00 -35.88
#